data_a6b14887f45e9670dee74c164abe6626
#
_entry.id   a6b14887f45e9670dee74c164abe6626
#
_cell.length_a   1.000
_cell.length_b   1.000
_cell.length_c   1.000
_cell.angle_alpha   90.00
_cell.angle_beta   90.00
_cell.angle_gamma   90.00
#
_symmetry.space_group_name_H-M   'P 1'
#
loop_
_entity.id
_entity.type
_entity.pdbx_description
1 polymer ?
#
loop_
_entity_poly.entity_id
_entity_poly.type
_entity_poly.pdbx_seq_one_letter_code
_entity_poly.pdbx_strand_id
1 'polypeptide(L)'
;MRSTIWLALLALAPAAAMASDNNCKFRADRAGGVDAKGVEKVVIRAGAGDLKVVGRSNAIRIEARGVACAGKQEMLDASQISVRREGNVVYVETALPQNESGFSWGNNDYAYIDIGVALPSGLPVDAIDSSGDATLEDLKSLVMQDSSGDLRLTRIAGAIELTDSSGDLRIEHAGSVQLRDSSGDIEIEEVTANVDVQLDSSGDIEINDVDGSVVIEQDSSGSIRVEDVKGSVDVKSDSSGDIYAGRVAGDFTVSEDSSGSIGHESIGGRITVPDNKRE
;
A
#
# COMPACT_ATOMS: atom_id res chain seq x y z
N MET A 1 -53.30 -26.32 -17.50
CA MET A 1 -52.18 -26.06 -16.55
C MET A 1 -51.24 -25.06 -17.19
N ARG A 2 -51.27 -23.80 -16.74
CA ARG A 2 -50.43 -22.72 -17.25
C ARG A 2 -49.27 -22.56 -16.29
N SER A 3 -48.04 -22.93 -16.72
CA SER A 3 -46.79 -22.69 -15.97
C SER A 3 -46.36 -21.23 -16.12
N THR A 4 -46.39 -20.51 -15.02
CA THR A 4 -45.87 -19.13 -14.91
C THR A 4 -44.39 -19.21 -14.60
N ILE A 5 -43.54 -18.83 -15.56
CA ILE A 5 -42.07 -18.69 -15.35
C ILE A 5 -41.83 -17.30 -14.71
N TRP A 6 -41.33 -17.32 -13.48
CA TRP A 6 -40.85 -16.10 -12.80
C TRP A 6 -39.44 -15.81 -13.27
N LEU A 7 -39.27 -14.74 -14.05
CA LEU A 7 -37.93 -14.14 -14.31
C LEU A 7 -37.52 -13.36 -13.05
N ALA A 8 -36.52 -13.85 -12.35
CA ALA A 8 -35.83 -13.08 -11.33
C ALA A 8 -34.96 -12.01 -11.97
N LEU A 9 -35.35 -10.75 -11.88
CA LEU A 9 -34.48 -9.62 -12.19
C LEU A 9 -33.40 -9.52 -11.10
N LEU A 10 -32.17 -9.88 -11.44
CA LEU A 10 -31.01 -9.51 -10.64
C LEU A 10 -30.83 -7.98 -10.76
N ALA A 11 -31.10 -7.27 -9.66
CA ALA A 11 -30.74 -5.86 -9.55
C ALA A 11 -29.21 -5.77 -9.43
N LEU A 12 -28.55 -5.27 -10.48
CA LEU A 12 -27.17 -4.84 -10.41
C LEU A 12 -27.11 -3.61 -9.48
N ALA A 13 -26.40 -3.75 -8.35
CA ALA A 13 -26.04 -2.60 -7.55
C ALA A 13 -25.13 -1.66 -8.38
N PRO A 14 -25.32 -0.32 -8.30
CA PRO A 14 -24.48 0.61 -9.05
C PRO A 14 -23.04 0.50 -8.57
N ALA A 15 -22.12 0.31 -9.51
CA ALA A 15 -20.69 0.49 -9.28
C ALA A 15 -20.47 1.93 -8.79
N ALA A 16 -19.74 2.08 -7.69
CA ALA A 16 -19.30 3.40 -7.25
C ALA A 16 -18.62 4.09 -8.45
N ALA A 17 -19.14 5.27 -8.78
CA ALA A 17 -18.60 6.08 -9.87
C ALA A 17 -17.18 6.50 -9.45
N MET A 18 -16.17 5.95 -10.12
CA MET A 18 -14.83 6.51 -10.10
C MET A 18 -14.94 7.93 -10.68
N ALA A 19 -14.26 8.89 -10.07
CA ALA A 19 -14.28 10.27 -10.52
C ALA A 19 -13.87 10.32 -12.01
N SER A 20 -14.68 10.95 -12.83
CA SER A 20 -14.37 11.10 -14.25
C SER A 20 -13.29 12.18 -14.38
N ASP A 21 -12.06 11.78 -14.64
CA ASP A 21 -11.03 12.69 -15.09
C ASP A 21 -11.46 13.27 -16.46
N ASN A 22 -11.73 14.59 -16.49
CA ASN A 22 -12.19 15.29 -17.68
C ASN A 22 -11.09 15.43 -18.77
N ASN A 23 -9.90 14.90 -18.51
CA ASN A 23 -8.73 15.04 -19.37
C ASN A 23 -8.47 13.81 -20.28
N CYS A 24 -9.32 12.79 -20.21
CA CYS A 24 -9.18 11.55 -20.97
C CYS A 24 -9.71 11.69 -22.39
N LYS A 25 -8.83 11.66 -23.39
CA LYS A 25 -9.22 11.84 -24.80
C LYS A 25 -9.89 10.61 -25.39
N PHE A 26 -9.36 9.41 -25.11
CA PHE A 26 -9.93 8.13 -25.51
C PHE A 26 -10.07 7.26 -24.26
N ARG A 27 -11.26 6.72 -24.05
CA ARG A 27 -11.62 5.99 -22.84
C ARG A 27 -12.32 4.68 -23.16
N ALA A 28 -12.01 3.62 -22.41
CA ALA A 28 -12.73 2.35 -22.49
C ALA A 28 -12.72 1.60 -21.17
N ASP A 29 -13.83 0.96 -20.84
CA ASP A 29 -13.91 0.05 -19.70
C ASP A 29 -13.15 -1.24 -20.02
N ARG A 30 -12.48 -1.80 -19.00
CA ARG A 30 -11.79 -3.09 -19.03
C ARG A 30 -12.23 -3.91 -17.84
N ALA A 31 -12.40 -5.21 -18.04
CA ALA A 31 -12.77 -6.11 -16.94
C ALA A 31 -12.28 -7.53 -17.21
N GLY A 32 -12.01 -8.24 -16.14
CA GLY A 32 -11.71 -9.67 -16.16
C GLY A 32 -12.04 -10.30 -14.81
N GLY A 33 -12.07 -11.62 -14.75
CA GLY A 33 -12.30 -12.28 -13.47
C GLY A 33 -12.32 -13.80 -13.59
N VAL A 34 -11.97 -14.45 -12.47
CA VAL A 34 -11.91 -15.90 -12.35
C VAL A 34 -12.58 -16.37 -11.05
N ASP A 35 -12.93 -17.63 -10.97
CA ASP A 35 -13.42 -18.26 -9.75
C ASP A 35 -12.29 -18.35 -8.71
N ALA A 36 -12.60 -18.02 -7.44
CA ALA A 36 -11.60 -18.01 -6.35
C ALA A 36 -11.44 -19.37 -5.66
N LYS A 37 -12.23 -20.39 -6.02
CA LYS A 37 -12.16 -21.71 -5.37
C LYS A 37 -10.80 -22.35 -5.55
N GLY A 38 -10.12 -22.65 -4.42
CA GLY A 38 -8.79 -23.28 -4.41
C GLY A 38 -7.66 -22.35 -4.86
N VAL A 39 -7.89 -21.02 -4.84
CA VAL A 39 -6.83 -20.02 -4.95
C VAL A 39 -6.21 -19.82 -3.59
N GLU A 40 -4.88 -19.75 -3.55
CA GLU A 40 -4.09 -19.57 -2.33
C GLU A 40 -3.41 -18.19 -2.29
N LYS A 41 -3.22 -17.54 -3.45
CA LYS A 41 -2.52 -16.26 -3.58
C LYS A 41 -2.99 -15.48 -4.81
N VAL A 42 -2.98 -14.16 -4.68
CA VAL A 42 -3.21 -13.24 -5.80
C VAL A 42 -1.95 -12.41 -6.03
N VAL A 43 -1.53 -12.32 -7.29
CA VAL A 43 -0.42 -11.46 -7.73
C VAL A 43 -0.99 -10.35 -8.58
N ILE A 44 -0.73 -9.11 -8.22
CA ILE A 44 -1.21 -7.91 -8.91
C ILE A 44 -0.01 -7.16 -9.49
N ARG A 45 -0.09 -6.78 -10.75
CA ARG A 45 0.89 -5.90 -11.41
C ARG A 45 0.15 -4.78 -12.10
N ALA A 46 0.12 -3.63 -11.43
CA ALA A 46 -0.44 -2.41 -11.96
C ALA A 46 0.67 -1.55 -12.60
N GLY A 47 0.34 -0.95 -13.72
CA GLY A 47 1.20 0.02 -14.40
C GLY A 47 0.85 1.44 -13.96
N ALA A 48 0.71 2.35 -14.93
CA ALA A 48 0.26 3.72 -14.64
C ALA A 48 -1.26 3.77 -14.43
N GLY A 49 -1.71 4.55 -13.47
CA GLY A 49 -3.09 4.76 -13.04
C GLY A 49 -3.31 4.27 -11.61
N ASP A 50 -4.42 4.61 -11.02
CA ASP A 50 -4.72 4.31 -9.63
C ASP A 50 -5.04 2.82 -9.42
N LEU A 51 -4.54 2.26 -8.30
CA LEU A 51 -4.80 0.88 -7.88
C LEU A 51 -5.71 0.85 -6.65
N LYS A 52 -6.83 0.17 -6.75
CA LYS A 52 -7.68 -0.13 -5.60
C LYS A 52 -7.88 -1.63 -5.42
N VAL A 53 -7.49 -2.18 -4.25
CA VAL A 53 -7.69 -3.59 -3.92
C VAL A 53 -8.56 -3.74 -2.68
N VAL A 54 -9.63 -4.52 -2.78
CA VAL A 54 -10.58 -4.71 -1.67
C VAL A 54 -10.82 -6.18 -1.42
N GLY A 55 -10.46 -6.65 -0.23
CA GLY A 55 -10.88 -7.95 0.28
C GLY A 55 -12.35 -7.95 0.68
N ARG A 56 -13.09 -9.01 0.34
CA ARG A 56 -14.50 -9.17 0.71
C ARG A 56 -14.74 -10.55 1.31
N SER A 57 -15.37 -10.60 2.47
CA SER A 57 -15.63 -11.86 3.20
C SER A 57 -16.51 -12.86 2.42
N ASN A 58 -17.37 -12.37 1.54
CA ASN A 58 -18.32 -13.20 0.77
C ASN A 58 -17.92 -13.34 -0.71
N ALA A 59 -16.74 -12.86 -1.12
CA ALA A 59 -16.31 -13.00 -2.50
C ALA A 59 -16.02 -14.47 -2.82
N ILE A 60 -16.58 -14.95 -3.91
CA ILE A 60 -16.32 -16.28 -4.47
C ILE A 60 -15.52 -16.19 -5.78
N ARG A 61 -15.22 -14.98 -6.21
CA ARG A 61 -14.48 -14.65 -7.44
C ARG A 61 -13.42 -13.61 -7.13
N ILE A 62 -12.39 -13.60 -7.98
CA ILE A 62 -11.42 -12.50 -8.09
C ILE A 62 -11.81 -11.76 -9.35
N GLU A 63 -12.15 -10.49 -9.21
CA GLU A 63 -12.62 -9.63 -10.30
C GLU A 63 -11.76 -8.37 -10.37
N ALA A 64 -11.35 -8.03 -11.57
CA ALA A 64 -10.69 -6.76 -11.87
C ALA A 64 -11.57 -5.95 -12.83
N ARG A 65 -11.75 -4.69 -12.54
CA ARG A 65 -12.46 -3.71 -13.37
C ARG A 65 -11.68 -2.43 -13.38
N GLY A 66 -11.62 -1.77 -14.51
CA GLY A 66 -10.91 -0.51 -14.62
C GLY A 66 -11.32 0.28 -15.83
N VAL A 67 -10.79 1.49 -15.88
CA VAL A 67 -10.99 2.44 -16.97
C VAL A 67 -9.64 2.72 -17.59
N ALA A 68 -9.47 2.30 -18.83
CA ALA A 68 -8.31 2.65 -19.62
C ALA A 68 -8.51 4.04 -20.25
N CYS A 69 -7.51 4.88 -20.15
CA CYS A 69 -7.45 6.22 -20.72
C CYS A 69 -6.19 6.38 -21.55
N ALA A 70 -6.30 7.02 -22.72
CA ALA A 70 -5.16 7.24 -23.59
C ALA A 70 -5.31 8.50 -24.45
N GLY A 71 -4.17 9.06 -24.85
CA GLY A 71 -4.11 10.19 -25.77
C GLY A 71 -4.34 9.82 -27.24
N LYS A 72 -4.20 8.54 -27.60
CA LYS A 72 -4.39 7.99 -28.95
C LYS A 72 -5.23 6.72 -28.90
N GLN A 73 -6.04 6.47 -29.95
CA GLN A 73 -6.90 5.29 -30.04
C GLN A 73 -6.08 3.99 -30.03
N GLU A 74 -4.97 3.92 -30.76
CA GLU A 74 -4.06 2.75 -30.79
C GLU A 74 -3.50 2.42 -29.41
N MET A 75 -3.18 3.44 -28.61
CA MET A 75 -2.73 3.24 -27.23
C MET A 75 -3.85 2.71 -26.33
N LEU A 76 -5.08 3.22 -26.50
CA LEU A 76 -6.25 2.71 -25.81
C LEU A 76 -6.53 1.24 -26.15
N ASP A 77 -6.42 0.87 -27.43
CA ASP A 77 -6.66 -0.49 -27.90
C ASP A 77 -5.61 -1.48 -27.35
N ALA A 78 -4.37 -1.01 -27.15
CA ALA A 78 -3.29 -1.78 -26.53
C ALA A 78 -3.41 -1.85 -24.97
N SER A 79 -4.17 -0.94 -24.34
CA SER A 79 -4.34 -0.90 -22.90
C SER A 79 -5.39 -1.93 -22.45
N GLN A 80 -4.96 -2.96 -21.70
CA GLN A 80 -5.79 -4.11 -21.34
C GLN A 80 -5.63 -4.51 -19.87
N ILE A 81 -6.68 -5.13 -19.29
CA ILE A 81 -6.63 -5.84 -18.02
C ILE A 81 -6.64 -7.33 -18.31
N SER A 82 -5.69 -8.07 -17.77
CA SER A 82 -5.61 -9.53 -17.81
C SER A 82 -5.87 -10.12 -16.43
N VAL A 83 -6.78 -11.09 -16.34
CA VAL A 83 -6.99 -11.89 -15.12
C VAL A 83 -6.87 -13.35 -15.52
N ARG A 84 -5.78 -13.99 -15.12
CA ARG A 84 -5.49 -15.39 -15.46
C ARG A 84 -5.14 -16.19 -14.22
N ARG A 85 -5.44 -17.48 -14.27
CA ARG A 85 -5.14 -18.41 -13.19
C ARG A 85 -4.10 -19.43 -13.65
N GLU A 86 -3.07 -19.63 -12.82
CA GLU A 86 -2.06 -20.67 -12.99
C GLU A 86 -1.99 -21.50 -11.69
N GLY A 87 -2.55 -22.70 -11.74
CA GLY A 87 -2.64 -23.56 -10.56
C GLY A 87 -3.50 -22.96 -9.46
N ASN A 88 -2.89 -22.65 -8.32
CA ASN A 88 -3.50 -22.01 -7.14
C ASN A 88 -3.21 -20.51 -7.01
N VAL A 89 -2.56 -19.91 -8.01
CA VAL A 89 -2.26 -18.47 -8.06
C VAL A 89 -3.09 -17.80 -9.16
N VAL A 90 -3.60 -16.61 -8.83
CA VAL A 90 -4.27 -15.73 -9.80
C VAL A 90 -3.40 -14.51 -10.04
N TYR A 91 -3.21 -14.18 -11.31
CA TYR A 91 -2.50 -13.00 -11.77
C TYR A 91 -3.50 -11.97 -12.30
N VAL A 92 -3.41 -10.75 -11.81
CA VAL A 92 -4.14 -9.58 -12.30
C VAL A 92 -3.10 -8.59 -12.81
N GLU A 93 -3.13 -8.28 -14.08
CA GLU A 93 -2.09 -7.47 -14.72
C GLU A 93 -2.72 -6.41 -15.62
N THR A 94 -2.20 -5.19 -15.56
CA THR A 94 -2.47 -4.16 -16.57
C THR A 94 -1.38 -4.22 -17.64
N ALA A 95 -1.78 -4.24 -18.89
CA ALA A 95 -0.88 -4.10 -20.03
C ALA A 95 -1.06 -2.69 -20.60
N LEU A 96 0.02 -1.92 -20.65
CA LEU A 96 0.08 -0.59 -21.24
C LEU A 96 1.02 -0.62 -22.45
N PRO A 97 0.78 0.22 -23.47
CA PRO A 97 1.66 0.30 -24.62
C PRO A 97 3.06 0.78 -24.18
N GLN A 98 4.09 0.04 -24.57
CA GLN A 98 5.46 0.48 -24.37
C GLN A 98 5.82 1.46 -25.48
N ASN A 99 6.32 2.64 -25.11
CA ASN A 99 6.89 3.56 -26.08
C ASN A 99 8.25 3.03 -26.53
N GLU A 100 8.32 2.48 -27.73
CA GLU A 100 9.58 2.00 -28.34
C GLU A 100 10.59 3.12 -28.64
N SER A 101 10.15 4.37 -28.60
CA SER A 101 11.00 5.54 -28.82
C SER A 101 11.04 6.37 -27.53
N GLY A 102 12.18 6.32 -26.83
CA GLY A 102 12.43 7.11 -25.64
C GLY A 102 12.01 8.57 -25.80
N PHE A 103 11.36 9.09 -24.76
CA PHE A 103 10.99 10.48 -24.60
C PHE A 103 10.36 11.17 -25.82
N SER A 104 9.07 10.98 -26.05
CA SER A 104 8.29 11.87 -26.90
C SER A 104 7.55 12.90 -26.03
N TRP A 105 7.96 14.14 -26.08
CA TRP A 105 7.28 15.29 -25.46
C TRP A 105 6.08 15.75 -26.30
N GLY A 106 5.19 14.83 -26.72
CA GLY A 106 3.96 15.15 -27.40
C GLY A 106 2.79 15.15 -26.43
N ASN A 107 1.97 16.19 -26.38
CA ASN A 107 0.83 16.36 -25.47
C ASN A 107 -0.24 15.25 -25.52
N ASN A 108 -0.06 14.17 -26.28
CA ASN A 108 -1.03 13.10 -26.46
C ASN A 108 -0.44 11.68 -26.31
N ASP A 109 0.80 11.54 -25.84
CA ASP A 109 1.46 10.24 -25.68
C ASP A 109 1.37 9.77 -24.23
N TYR A 110 0.15 9.49 -23.77
CA TYR A 110 -0.12 8.92 -22.45
C TYR A 110 -1.10 7.76 -22.57
N ALA A 111 -0.95 6.79 -21.67
CA ALA A 111 -1.93 5.73 -21.42
C ALA A 111 -1.83 5.30 -19.97
N TYR A 112 -2.95 5.11 -19.29
CA TYR A 112 -3.05 4.59 -17.94
C TYR A 112 -4.34 3.79 -17.77
N ILE A 113 -4.41 2.99 -16.71
CA ILE A 113 -5.59 2.24 -16.33
C ILE A 113 -5.81 2.39 -14.83
N ASP A 114 -6.87 3.09 -14.44
CA ASP A 114 -7.36 3.04 -13.07
C ASP A 114 -8.04 1.70 -12.85
N ILE A 115 -7.51 0.88 -11.93
CA ILE A 115 -7.94 -0.49 -11.74
C ILE A 115 -8.45 -0.74 -10.32
N GLY A 116 -9.62 -1.36 -10.22
CA GLY A 116 -10.16 -1.93 -8.98
C GLY A 116 -10.15 -3.45 -9.01
N VAL A 117 -9.60 -4.08 -7.96
CA VAL A 117 -9.57 -5.52 -7.78
C VAL A 117 -10.37 -5.90 -6.54
N ALA A 118 -11.36 -6.77 -6.70
CA ALA A 118 -12.11 -7.35 -5.61
C ALA A 118 -11.78 -8.83 -5.48
N LEU A 119 -11.46 -9.28 -4.26
CA LEU A 119 -11.04 -10.65 -3.99
C LEU A 119 -11.52 -11.14 -2.60
N PRO A 120 -11.49 -12.45 -2.29
CA PRO A 120 -11.74 -12.93 -0.94
C PRO A 120 -10.73 -12.37 0.07
N SER A 121 -11.20 -11.80 1.20
CA SER A 121 -10.36 -11.19 2.24
C SER A 121 -9.37 -12.16 2.92
N GLY A 122 -9.58 -13.48 2.77
CA GLY A 122 -8.68 -14.51 3.31
C GLY A 122 -7.47 -14.84 2.44
N LEU A 123 -7.23 -14.13 1.34
CA LEU A 123 -6.11 -14.39 0.43
C LEU A 123 -4.94 -13.45 0.68
N PRO A 124 -3.70 -13.98 0.67
CA PRO A 124 -2.50 -13.17 0.56
C PRO A 124 -2.43 -12.48 -0.79
N VAL A 125 -1.88 -11.26 -0.81
CA VAL A 125 -1.66 -10.48 -2.03
C VAL A 125 -0.18 -10.13 -2.16
N ASP A 126 0.38 -10.34 -3.37
CA ASP A 126 1.64 -9.72 -3.77
C ASP A 126 1.30 -8.67 -4.82
N ALA A 127 1.68 -7.44 -4.61
CA ALA A 127 1.39 -6.32 -5.50
C ALA A 127 2.67 -5.61 -5.96
N ILE A 128 2.67 -5.19 -7.20
CA ILE A 128 3.64 -4.22 -7.73
C ILE A 128 2.81 -3.11 -8.37
N ASP A 129 3.03 -1.89 -7.93
CA ASP A 129 2.50 -0.69 -8.56
C ASP A 129 3.62 0.18 -9.12
N SER A 130 3.34 0.85 -10.23
CA SER A 130 4.36 1.67 -10.88
C SER A 130 4.11 3.16 -10.70
N SER A 131 2.87 3.59 -10.79
CA SER A 131 2.53 5.00 -10.55
C SER A 131 1.03 5.25 -10.49
N GLY A 132 0.63 6.15 -9.66
CA GLY A 132 -0.74 6.48 -9.28
C GLY A 132 -0.94 6.18 -7.81
N ASP A 133 -2.05 6.62 -7.25
CA ASP A 133 -2.33 6.33 -5.85
C ASP A 133 -2.81 4.90 -5.66
N ALA A 134 -2.33 4.23 -4.60
CA ALA A 134 -2.77 2.88 -4.31
C ALA A 134 -3.51 2.80 -2.97
N THR A 135 -4.65 2.11 -2.97
CA THR A 135 -5.44 1.82 -1.76
C THR A 135 -5.71 0.33 -1.66
N LEU A 136 -5.23 -0.31 -0.59
CA LEU A 136 -5.46 -1.73 -0.36
C LEU A 136 -6.11 -1.95 1.01
N GLU A 137 -7.22 -2.68 1.03
CA GLU A 137 -8.00 -2.87 2.25
C GLU A 137 -8.56 -4.29 2.43
N ASP A 138 -8.72 -4.71 3.70
CA ASP A 138 -9.35 -5.98 4.09
C ASP A 138 -8.63 -7.23 3.56
N LEU A 139 -7.29 -7.27 3.61
CA LEU A 139 -6.47 -8.37 3.11
C LEU A 139 -5.96 -9.26 4.25
N LYS A 140 -5.59 -10.50 3.90
CA LYS A 140 -4.95 -11.40 4.86
C LYS A 140 -3.51 -11.00 5.17
N SER A 141 -2.72 -10.72 4.16
CA SER A 141 -1.34 -10.23 4.24
C SER A 141 -0.96 -9.59 2.91
N LEU A 142 0.08 -8.78 2.92
CA LEU A 142 0.52 -8.03 1.75
C LEU A 142 2.05 -8.07 1.62
N VAL A 143 2.53 -8.35 0.41
CA VAL A 143 3.88 -8.02 -0.03
C VAL A 143 3.73 -7.01 -1.16
N MET A 144 4.31 -5.83 -1.04
CA MET A 144 4.12 -4.77 -2.04
C MET A 144 5.41 -4.06 -2.38
N GLN A 145 5.55 -3.72 -3.65
CA GLN A 145 6.53 -2.78 -4.16
C GLN A 145 5.76 -1.66 -4.84
N ASP A 146 5.93 -0.45 -4.36
CA ASP A 146 5.43 0.76 -4.99
C ASP A 146 6.56 1.65 -5.49
N SER A 147 6.30 2.37 -6.57
CA SER A 147 7.32 3.25 -7.12
C SER A 147 6.97 4.73 -6.99
N SER A 148 5.69 5.08 -7.07
CA SER A 148 5.28 6.47 -6.88
C SER A 148 3.78 6.66 -6.78
N GLY A 149 3.34 7.55 -5.93
CA GLY A 149 1.96 7.88 -5.59
C GLY A 149 1.71 7.67 -4.11
N ASP A 150 0.62 8.16 -3.59
CA ASP A 150 0.29 7.98 -2.19
C ASP A 150 -0.25 6.56 -1.95
N LEU A 151 0.22 5.93 -0.87
CA LEU A 151 -0.14 4.56 -0.54
C LEU A 151 -0.94 4.49 0.76
N ARG A 152 -2.15 3.94 0.68
CA ARG A 152 -3.01 3.71 1.84
C ARG A 152 -3.32 2.23 2.04
N LEU A 153 -2.90 1.67 3.18
CA LEU A 153 -3.12 0.28 3.57
C LEU A 153 -3.99 0.22 4.82
N THR A 154 -5.12 -0.46 4.76
CA THR A 154 -6.06 -0.48 5.88
C THR A 154 -6.60 -1.89 6.14
N ARG A 155 -6.61 -2.32 7.41
CA ARG A 155 -7.13 -3.64 7.85
C ARG A 155 -6.48 -4.83 7.13
N ILE A 156 -5.13 -4.86 7.20
CA ILE A 156 -4.35 -6.00 6.74
C ILE A 156 -4.09 -6.91 7.95
N ALA A 157 -4.79 -8.01 8.07
CA ALA A 157 -4.84 -8.82 9.28
C ALA A 157 -3.50 -9.47 9.69
N GLY A 158 -2.63 -9.76 8.73
CA GLY A 158 -1.32 -10.37 8.94
C GLY A 158 -0.17 -9.41 8.64
N ALA A 159 0.92 -9.96 8.14
CA ALA A 159 2.13 -9.20 7.85
C ALA A 159 1.97 -8.32 6.59
N ILE A 160 2.57 -7.15 6.66
CA ILE A 160 2.86 -6.26 5.55
C ILE A 160 4.38 -6.24 5.36
N GLU A 161 4.85 -6.58 4.15
CA GLU A 161 6.21 -6.35 3.69
C GLU A 161 6.14 -5.35 2.55
N LEU A 162 6.68 -4.14 2.76
CA LEU A 162 6.54 -3.03 1.83
C LEU A 162 7.89 -2.44 1.45
N THR A 163 8.06 -2.16 0.16
CA THR A 163 9.10 -1.27 -0.34
C THR A 163 8.43 -0.17 -1.15
N ASP A 164 8.59 1.06 -0.70
CA ASP A 164 8.12 2.24 -1.39
C ASP A 164 9.30 3.11 -1.84
N SER A 165 9.07 3.89 -2.89
CA SER A 165 10.12 4.78 -3.39
C SER A 165 9.74 6.25 -3.28
N SER A 166 8.45 6.59 -3.42
CA SER A 166 8.02 7.99 -3.24
C SER A 166 6.51 8.16 -3.15
N GLY A 167 6.07 9.01 -2.28
CA GLY A 167 4.69 9.31 -1.95
C GLY A 167 4.46 9.16 -0.45
N ASP A 168 3.36 9.67 0.06
CA ASP A 168 3.04 9.51 1.47
C ASP A 168 2.45 8.12 1.73
N LEU A 169 2.91 7.51 2.82
CA LEU A 169 2.47 6.17 3.24
C LEU A 169 1.60 6.24 4.49
N ARG A 170 0.41 5.67 4.42
CA ARG A 170 -0.46 5.50 5.59
C ARG A 170 -0.87 4.04 5.78
N ILE A 171 -0.55 3.47 6.96
CA ILE A 171 -0.93 2.11 7.36
C ILE A 171 -1.80 2.17 8.60
N GLU A 172 -3.00 1.63 8.53
CA GLU A 172 -3.95 1.56 9.64
C GLU A 172 -4.43 0.13 9.87
N HIS A 173 -4.44 -0.35 11.11
CA HIS A 173 -4.93 -1.69 11.51
C HIS A 173 -4.18 -2.83 10.82
N ALA A 174 -2.92 -3.03 11.16
CA ALA A 174 -2.09 -4.09 10.61
C ALA A 174 -1.74 -5.18 11.64
N GLY A 175 -1.36 -6.37 11.16
CA GLY A 175 -0.77 -7.41 12.00
C GLY A 175 0.65 -7.05 12.40
N SER A 176 1.57 -7.07 11.44
CA SER A 176 2.94 -6.57 11.59
C SER A 176 3.36 -5.80 10.34
N VAL A 177 4.33 -4.90 10.49
CA VAL A 177 4.84 -4.08 9.39
C VAL A 177 6.35 -4.24 9.29
N GLN A 178 6.84 -4.52 8.09
CA GLN A 178 8.24 -4.39 7.69
C GLN A 178 8.30 -3.48 6.47
N LEU A 179 9.06 -2.39 6.56
CA LEU A 179 9.01 -1.29 5.61
C LEU A 179 10.41 -0.85 5.18
N ARG A 180 10.54 -0.53 3.90
CA ARG A 180 11.60 0.30 3.34
C ARG A 180 10.97 1.42 2.55
N ASP A 181 11.32 2.65 2.88
CA ASP A 181 10.90 3.82 2.13
C ASP A 181 12.09 4.68 1.71
N SER A 182 11.89 5.45 0.65
CA SER A 182 12.92 6.37 0.19
C SER A 182 12.50 7.83 0.33
N SER A 183 11.22 8.16 0.18
CA SER A 183 10.78 9.54 0.37
C SER A 183 9.26 9.70 0.46
N GLY A 184 8.81 10.48 1.39
CA GLY A 184 7.43 10.75 1.76
C GLY A 184 7.23 10.60 3.25
N ASP A 185 6.13 11.06 3.78
CA ASP A 185 5.82 10.89 5.18
C ASP A 185 5.25 9.49 5.44
N ILE A 186 5.67 8.88 6.56
CA ILE A 186 5.24 7.56 7.00
C ILE A 186 4.33 7.70 8.22
N GLU A 187 3.08 7.29 8.10
CA GLU A 187 2.12 7.24 9.20
C GLU A 187 1.65 5.80 9.42
N ILE A 188 1.92 5.23 10.61
CA ILE A 188 1.54 3.87 10.98
C ILE A 188 0.75 3.88 12.27
N GLU A 189 -0.47 3.36 12.24
CA GLU A 189 -1.37 3.33 13.38
C GLU A 189 -1.99 1.95 13.60
N GLU A 190 -2.22 1.58 14.87
CA GLU A 190 -2.94 0.38 15.29
C GLU A 190 -2.35 -0.94 14.76
N VAL A 191 -1.11 -1.24 15.16
CA VAL A 191 -0.41 -2.48 14.79
C VAL A 191 -0.42 -3.48 15.94
N THR A 192 -0.94 -4.69 15.69
CA THR A 192 -1.12 -5.74 16.72
C THR A 192 0.14 -6.56 17.03
N ALA A 193 1.23 -6.35 16.28
CA ALA A 193 2.54 -6.95 16.54
C ALA A 193 3.65 -5.91 16.34
N ASN A 194 4.79 -6.29 15.76
CA ASN A 194 5.95 -5.40 15.64
C ASN A 194 5.88 -4.52 14.37
N VAL A 195 6.54 -3.35 14.47
CA VAL A 195 6.88 -2.49 13.35
C VAL A 195 8.40 -2.46 13.18
N ASP A 196 8.88 -2.69 11.96
CA ASP A 196 10.29 -2.67 11.56
C ASP A 196 10.46 -1.77 10.34
N VAL A 197 10.91 -0.52 10.56
CA VAL A 197 11.30 0.40 9.50
C VAL A 197 12.80 0.20 9.23
N GLN A 198 13.12 -0.55 8.18
CA GLN A 198 14.49 -0.93 7.86
C GLN A 198 15.29 0.21 7.24
N LEU A 199 14.63 1.08 6.51
CA LEU A 199 15.22 2.26 5.87
C LEU A 199 14.15 3.30 5.65
N ASP A 200 14.45 4.52 6.04
CA ASP A 200 13.85 5.73 5.49
C ASP A 200 14.95 6.71 5.09
N SER A 201 14.75 7.44 4.00
CA SER A 201 15.75 8.41 3.57
C SER A 201 15.28 9.84 3.71
N SER A 202 13.98 10.10 3.65
CA SER A 202 13.45 11.46 3.88
C SER A 202 11.94 11.48 4.04
N GLY A 203 11.47 12.22 4.99
CA GLY A 203 10.08 12.38 5.42
C GLY A 203 9.97 12.21 6.92
N ASP A 204 8.85 12.55 7.49
CA ASP A 204 8.61 12.32 8.91
C ASP A 204 8.07 10.90 9.13
N ILE A 205 8.51 10.24 10.22
CA ILE A 205 8.00 8.93 10.64
C ILE A 205 7.12 9.12 11.87
N GLU A 206 5.82 8.85 11.73
CA GLU A 206 4.88 8.84 12.84
C GLU A 206 4.30 7.43 13.06
N ILE A 207 4.56 6.84 14.26
CA ILE A 207 4.10 5.50 14.62
C ILE A 207 3.33 5.59 15.94
N ASN A 208 2.11 5.08 15.93
CA ASN A 208 1.22 5.17 17.08
C ASN A 208 0.45 3.85 17.31
N ASP A 209 0.16 3.52 18.57
CA ASP A 209 -0.62 2.37 19.03
C ASP A 209 -0.08 1.01 18.49
N VAL A 210 1.07 0.59 19.02
CA VAL A 210 1.73 -0.66 18.66
C VAL A 210 1.71 -1.64 19.83
N ASP A 211 1.08 -2.83 19.65
CA ASP A 211 1.03 -3.87 20.67
C ASP A 211 2.40 -4.58 20.87
N GLY A 212 3.26 -4.56 19.85
CA GLY A 212 4.62 -5.11 19.90
C GLY A 212 5.70 -4.07 20.16
N SER A 213 6.85 -4.26 19.54
CA SER A 213 8.00 -3.37 19.58
C SER A 213 8.15 -2.62 18.24
N VAL A 214 8.77 -1.44 18.30
CA VAL A 214 9.14 -0.65 17.13
C VAL A 214 10.65 -0.64 16.99
N VAL A 215 11.15 -0.95 15.81
CA VAL A 215 12.55 -0.83 15.43
C VAL A 215 12.65 0.08 14.21
N ILE A 216 13.54 1.06 14.27
CA ILE A 216 13.91 1.91 13.14
C ILE A 216 15.41 1.70 12.93
N GLU A 217 15.77 0.96 11.85
CA GLU A 217 17.15 0.57 11.61
C GLU A 217 17.98 1.76 11.11
N GLN A 218 17.43 2.53 10.17
CA GLN A 218 18.09 3.71 9.61
C GLN A 218 17.08 4.74 9.13
N ASP A 219 17.22 5.96 9.64
CA ASP A 219 16.63 7.17 9.09
C ASP A 219 17.73 8.16 8.69
N SER A 220 17.51 8.90 7.60
CA SER A 220 18.50 9.87 7.12
C SER A 220 18.05 11.32 7.35
N SER A 221 16.76 11.61 7.24
CA SER A 221 16.26 12.97 7.49
C SER A 221 14.75 13.02 7.66
N GLY A 222 14.29 13.73 8.62
CA GLY A 222 12.91 13.86 9.04
C GLY A 222 12.82 13.68 10.56
N SER A 223 11.68 13.91 11.12
CA SER A 223 11.48 13.67 12.55
C SER A 223 10.88 12.29 12.78
N ILE A 224 11.34 11.61 13.82
CA ILE A 224 10.80 10.34 14.27
C ILE A 224 9.93 10.58 15.49
N ARG A 225 8.65 10.23 15.40
CA ARG A 225 7.70 10.28 16.52
C ARG A 225 7.08 8.91 16.73
N VAL A 226 7.29 8.33 17.92
CA VAL A 226 6.74 7.01 18.29
C VAL A 226 6.00 7.11 19.61
N GLU A 227 4.73 6.76 19.62
CA GLU A 227 3.89 6.85 20.82
C GLU A 227 3.04 5.59 21.04
N ASP A 228 2.60 5.37 22.29
CA ASP A 228 1.70 4.29 22.69
C ASP A 228 2.18 2.89 22.29
N VAL A 229 3.42 2.51 22.70
CA VAL A 229 4.04 1.23 22.39
C VAL A 229 4.05 0.32 23.61
N LYS A 230 3.46 -0.88 23.51
CA LYS A 230 3.46 -1.88 24.60
C LYS A 230 4.79 -2.62 24.75
N GLY A 231 5.58 -2.71 23.68
CA GLY A 231 6.93 -3.23 23.68
C GLY A 231 7.98 -2.14 23.90
N SER A 232 9.13 -2.30 23.25
CA SER A 232 10.26 -1.36 23.28
C SER A 232 10.36 -0.57 21.97
N VAL A 233 11.02 0.59 22.03
CA VAL A 233 11.37 1.41 20.87
C VAL A 233 12.89 1.43 20.73
N ASP A 234 13.39 1.09 19.55
CA ASP A 234 14.83 1.01 19.26
C ASP A 234 15.13 1.73 17.93
N VAL A 235 15.75 2.90 18.00
CA VAL A 235 16.26 3.64 16.85
C VAL A 235 17.77 3.37 16.76
N LYS A 236 18.19 2.67 15.69
CA LYS A 236 19.59 2.27 15.52
C LYS A 236 20.45 3.42 15.02
N SER A 237 19.99 4.11 14.00
CA SER A 237 20.71 5.23 13.40
C SER A 237 19.75 6.29 12.86
N ASP A 238 19.93 7.51 13.30
CA ASP A 238 19.35 8.71 12.71
C ASP A 238 20.46 9.69 12.32
N SER A 239 20.31 10.31 11.16
CA SER A 239 21.31 11.29 10.71
C SER A 239 20.86 12.73 10.99
N SER A 240 19.59 13.03 10.86
CA SER A 240 19.10 14.39 11.16
C SER A 240 17.61 14.46 11.34
N GLY A 241 17.17 15.07 12.40
CA GLY A 241 15.78 15.25 12.78
C GLY A 241 15.64 15.15 14.29
N ASP A 242 14.44 15.40 14.77
CA ASP A 242 14.15 15.20 16.18
C ASP A 242 13.56 13.81 16.40
N ILE A 243 14.00 13.13 17.45
CA ILE A 243 13.46 11.83 17.85
C ILE A 243 12.62 12.03 19.10
N TYR A 244 11.38 11.58 19.07
CA TYR A 244 10.50 11.59 20.24
C TYR A 244 9.86 10.22 20.46
N ALA A 245 9.93 9.74 21.71
CA ALA A 245 9.24 8.53 22.16
C ALA A 245 8.35 8.82 23.37
N GLY A 246 7.07 8.51 23.26
CA GLY A 246 6.08 8.76 24.31
C GLY A 246 5.28 7.51 24.69
N ARG A 247 4.99 7.32 26.00
CA ARG A 247 4.13 6.22 26.49
C ARG A 247 4.57 4.82 26.03
N VAL A 248 5.86 4.52 26.21
CA VAL A 248 6.48 3.23 25.87
C VAL A 248 6.55 2.35 27.11
N ALA A 249 5.95 1.17 27.09
CA ALA A 249 5.95 0.28 28.25
C ALA A 249 7.32 -0.42 28.48
N GLY A 250 8.06 -0.69 27.40
CA GLY A 250 9.40 -1.29 27.43
C GLY A 250 10.54 -0.28 27.47
N ASP A 251 11.68 -0.66 26.91
CA ASP A 251 12.88 0.15 26.82
C ASP A 251 12.79 1.17 25.66
N PHE A 252 13.45 2.32 25.81
CA PHE A 252 13.70 3.27 24.73
C PHE A 252 15.20 3.37 24.48
N THR A 253 15.64 3.03 23.29
CA THR A 253 17.05 3.04 22.90
C THR A 253 17.23 3.87 21.62
N VAL A 254 18.19 4.78 21.63
CA VAL A 254 18.74 5.42 20.44
C VAL A 254 20.24 5.09 20.44
N SER A 255 20.72 4.43 19.40
CA SER A 255 22.13 3.99 19.33
C SER A 255 23.02 5.06 18.74
N GLU A 256 22.62 5.66 17.62
CA GLU A 256 23.33 6.73 16.91
C GLU A 256 22.34 7.83 16.48
N ASP A 257 22.66 9.08 16.83
CA ASP A 257 21.98 10.27 16.34
C ASP A 257 23.03 11.34 16.06
N SER A 258 23.10 11.81 14.81
CA SER A 258 24.11 12.76 14.39
C SER A 258 23.70 14.19 14.66
N SER A 259 22.42 14.55 14.46
CA SER A 259 21.91 15.89 14.75
C SER A 259 20.43 15.91 15.01
N GLY A 260 19.97 16.80 15.89
CA GLY A 260 18.60 16.92 16.36
C GLY A 260 18.51 16.77 17.86
N SER A 261 17.31 16.75 18.39
CA SER A 261 17.03 16.54 19.81
C SER A 261 16.38 15.16 20.04
N ILE A 262 16.67 14.55 21.21
CA ILE A 262 16.01 13.31 21.63
C ILE A 262 15.13 13.64 22.83
N GLY A 263 13.81 13.61 22.60
CA GLY A 263 12.78 13.78 23.63
C GLY A 263 12.14 12.45 24.03
N HIS A 264 11.74 12.33 25.27
CA HIS A 264 10.95 11.19 25.71
C HIS A 264 10.02 11.50 26.87
N GLU A 265 8.92 10.78 26.98
CA GLU A 265 7.96 10.91 28.05
C GLU A 265 7.32 9.55 28.39
N SER A 266 7.16 9.25 29.69
CA SER A 266 6.43 8.06 30.16
C SER A 266 7.02 6.74 29.63
N ILE A 267 8.33 6.53 29.78
CA ILE A 267 9.04 5.29 29.46
C ILE A 267 9.04 4.34 30.65
N GLY A 268 8.50 3.13 30.49
CA GLY A 268 8.39 2.14 31.56
C GLY A 268 9.68 1.38 31.85
N GLY A 269 10.54 1.23 30.85
CA GLY A 269 11.81 0.50 30.93
C GLY A 269 13.03 1.41 31.05
N ARG A 270 14.16 0.92 30.51
CA ARG A 270 15.43 1.64 30.51
C ARG A 270 15.46 2.62 29.34
N ILE A 271 16.07 3.79 29.57
CA ILE A 271 16.37 4.77 28.53
C ILE A 271 17.86 4.73 28.24
N THR A 272 18.23 4.52 26.99
CA THR A 272 19.61 4.52 26.50
C THR A 272 19.70 5.44 25.31
N VAL A 273 20.37 6.57 25.45
CA VAL A 273 20.58 7.56 24.38
C VAL A 273 22.06 7.95 24.33
N PRO A 274 22.58 8.45 23.21
CA PRO A 274 23.98 8.88 23.08
C PRO A 274 24.35 9.92 24.14
N ASP A 275 25.58 9.87 24.67
CA ASP A 275 26.03 10.76 25.78
C ASP A 275 25.98 12.25 25.43
N ASN A 276 26.18 12.59 24.16
CA ASN A 276 26.12 13.97 23.65
C ASN A 276 24.69 14.53 23.56
N LYS A 277 23.67 13.71 23.84
CA LYS A 277 22.24 14.06 23.77
C LYS A 277 21.53 13.93 25.13
N ARG A 278 22.28 13.65 26.20
CA ARG A 278 21.71 13.59 27.56
C ARG A 278 21.60 15.01 28.14
N GLU A 279 20.39 15.53 28.27
CA GLU A 279 20.07 16.72 29.05
C GLU A 279 19.60 16.37 30.46
#